data_6384c1f7d0ea92885cccfe8a6c9c6436
#
_entry.id   6384c1f7d0ea92885cccfe8a6c9c6436
#
_cell.length_a   1.000
_cell.length_b   1.000
_cell.length_c   1.000
_cell.angle_alpha   90.00
_cell.angle_beta   90.00
_cell.angle_gamma   90.00
#
_symmetry.space_group_name_H-M   'P 1'
#
loop_
_entity.id
_entity.type
_entity.pdbx_description
1 polymer ?
#
loop_
_entity_poly.entity_id
_entity_poly.type
_entity_poly.pdbx_seq_one_letter_code
_entity_poly.pdbx_strand_id
1 'polypeptide(L)'
;KNALRDAGVNADQVQYINAHGTSTPAGDIAETMAIKSIFGAKPEALMVSSSKSMMGHLLGAAGSVESIITILSLIDQKVSPTINLDNPDEGCDLDYVPHTARDAKMEYALCNSFGFGGTNGSILFKKI
;
A
#
# COMPACT_ATOMS: atom_id res chain seq x y z
N LYS A 1 0.85 6.27 -10.43
CA LYS A 1 1.06 6.35 -11.89
C LYS A 1 2.46 6.82 -12.25
N ASN A 2 2.91 7.98 -11.70
CA ASN A 2 4.23 8.53 -12.03
C ASN A 2 5.37 7.58 -11.64
N ALA A 3 5.33 6.96 -10.46
CA ALA A 3 6.35 6.00 -10.01
C ALA A 3 6.47 4.78 -10.94
N LEU A 4 5.34 4.24 -11.41
CA LEU A 4 5.32 3.13 -12.38
C LEU A 4 5.95 3.54 -13.71
N ARG A 5 5.57 4.72 -14.22
CA ARG A 5 6.13 5.25 -15.48
C ARG A 5 7.63 5.51 -15.38
N ASP A 6 8.09 6.07 -14.26
CA ASP A 6 9.50 6.36 -14.02
C ASP A 6 10.34 5.07 -13.96
N ALA A 7 9.81 4.03 -13.34
CA ALA A 7 10.45 2.73 -13.24
C ALA A 7 10.32 1.85 -14.52
N GLY A 8 9.48 2.22 -15.48
CA GLY A 8 9.19 1.39 -16.65
C GLY A 8 8.46 0.09 -16.30
N VAL A 9 7.64 0.10 -15.23
CA VAL A 9 6.94 -1.09 -14.71
C VAL A 9 5.45 -0.94 -14.95
N ASN A 10 4.80 -2.00 -15.41
CA ASN A 10 3.36 -2.04 -15.57
C ASN A 10 2.65 -2.33 -14.23
N ALA A 11 1.39 -1.92 -14.11
CA ALA A 11 0.62 -2.10 -12.89
C ALA A 11 0.45 -3.56 -12.48
N ASP A 12 0.26 -4.47 -13.43
CA ASP A 12 0.11 -5.91 -13.23
C ASP A 12 1.36 -6.60 -12.68
N GLN A 13 2.51 -5.93 -12.72
CA GLN A 13 3.78 -6.42 -12.17
C GLN A 13 3.97 -6.09 -10.68
N VAL A 14 3.07 -5.33 -10.07
CA VAL A 14 3.16 -4.94 -8.66
C VAL A 14 2.26 -5.84 -7.81
N GLN A 15 2.79 -6.46 -6.77
CA GLN A 15 2.06 -7.37 -5.91
C GLN A 15 1.63 -6.74 -4.58
N TYR A 16 2.29 -5.66 -4.16
CA TYR A 16 2.02 -5.08 -2.85
C TYR A 16 2.04 -3.55 -2.87
N ILE A 17 1.12 -2.95 -2.13
CA ILE A 17 1.12 -1.53 -1.80
C ILE A 17 1.07 -1.37 -0.28
N ASN A 18 2.10 -0.75 0.30
CA ASN A 18 2.04 -0.20 1.63
C ASN A 18 1.36 1.18 1.52
N ALA A 19 0.09 1.22 1.85
CA ALA A 19 -0.78 2.36 1.65
C ALA A 19 -0.52 3.48 2.67
N HIS A 20 -0.90 4.69 2.30
CA HIS A 20 -0.97 5.78 3.28
C HIS A 20 -1.98 5.44 4.39
N GLY A 21 -3.18 5.00 4.05
CA GLY A 21 -4.15 4.31 4.91
C GLY A 21 -4.21 4.80 6.35
N THR A 22 -4.72 6.03 6.54
CA THR A 22 -4.76 6.69 7.87
C THR A 22 -6.03 6.39 8.67
N SER A 23 -6.92 5.56 8.15
CA SER A 23 -8.22 5.26 8.75
C SER A 23 -9.12 6.49 8.90
N THR A 24 -9.14 7.32 7.87
CA THR A 24 -10.07 8.45 7.79
C THR A 24 -11.15 8.16 6.74
N PRO A 25 -12.43 8.54 6.98
CA PRO A 25 -13.55 8.21 6.07
C PRO A 25 -13.31 8.63 4.62
N ALA A 26 -12.77 9.83 4.40
CA ALA A 26 -12.51 10.32 3.04
C ALA A 26 -11.19 9.79 2.46
N GLY A 27 -10.16 9.60 3.30
CA GLY A 27 -8.81 9.25 2.87
C GLY A 27 -8.73 7.84 2.32
N ASP A 28 -9.25 6.86 3.03
CA ASP A 28 -9.16 5.45 2.67
C ASP A 28 -9.97 5.13 1.42
N ILE A 29 -11.17 5.71 1.29
CA ILE A 29 -11.99 5.59 0.07
C ILE A 29 -11.28 6.22 -1.13
N ALA A 30 -10.73 7.42 -0.97
CA ALA A 30 -10.03 8.12 -2.05
C ALA A 30 -8.78 7.34 -2.50
N GLU A 31 -7.99 6.80 -1.57
CA GLU A 31 -6.83 5.96 -1.89
C GLU A 31 -7.26 4.66 -2.59
N THR A 32 -8.30 3.99 -2.12
CA THR A 32 -8.87 2.82 -2.76
C THR A 32 -9.29 3.11 -4.21
N MET A 33 -10.00 4.21 -4.44
CA MET A 33 -10.40 4.63 -5.80
C MET A 33 -9.19 4.93 -6.68
N ALA A 34 -8.17 5.60 -6.14
CA ALA A 34 -6.94 5.91 -6.86
C ALA A 34 -6.18 4.62 -7.23
N ILE A 35 -6.09 3.64 -6.34
CA ILE A 35 -5.50 2.32 -6.61
C ILE A 35 -6.30 1.63 -7.72
N LYS A 36 -7.60 1.52 -7.60
CA LYS A 36 -8.47 0.90 -8.62
C LYS A 36 -8.34 1.55 -10.00
N SER A 37 -8.14 2.86 -10.07
CA SER A 37 -7.99 3.58 -11.33
C SER A 37 -6.71 3.21 -12.11
N ILE A 38 -5.72 2.63 -11.44
CA ILE A 38 -4.43 2.25 -12.01
C ILE A 38 -4.31 0.73 -12.17
N PHE A 39 -4.75 -0.02 -11.17
CA PHE A 39 -4.58 -1.47 -11.08
C PHE A 39 -5.80 -2.28 -11.53
N GLY A 40 -6.92 -1.59 -11.82
CA GLY A 40 -8.19 -2.22 -12.17
C GLY A 40 -9.14 -2.35 -10.98
N ALA A 41 -10.41 -2.58 -11.26
CA ALA A 41 -11.46 -2.58 -10.25
C ALA A 41 -11.29 -3.68 -9.19
N LYS A 42 -10.74 -4.83 -9.59
CA LYS A 42 -10.46 -5.99 -8.71
C LYS A 42 -9.16 -6.65 -9.14
N PRO A 43 -8.00 -6.08 -8.79
CA PRO A 43 -6.70 -6.66 -9.14
C PRO A 43 -6.49 -7.96 -8.35
N GLU A 44 -6.42 -9.12 -9.04
CA GLU A 44 -6.40 -10.46 -8.41
C GLU A 44 -5.15 -10.72 -7.58
N ALA A 45 -4.02 -10.12 -7.94
CA ALA A 45 -2.73 -10.39 -7.30
C ALA A 45 -2.23 -9.25 -6.40
N LEU A 46 -2.96 -8.14 -6.32
CA LEU A 46 -2.53 -6.96 -5.56
C LEU A 46 -3.01 -7.03 -4.11
N MET A 47 -2.07 -7.00 -3.19
CA MET A 47 -2.32 -6.83 -1.75
C MET A 47 -2.06 -5.39 -1.35
N VAL A 48 -2.92 -4.85 -0.50
CA VAL A 48 -2.81 -3.48 0.02
C VAL A 48 -2.89 -3.54 1.53
N SER A 49 -1.93 -2.99 2.25
CA SER A 49 -2.06 -2.89 3.70
C SER A 49 -1.52 -1.56 4.21
N SER A 50 -1.98 -1.14 5.37
CA SER A 50 -1.42 0.02 6.06
C SER A 50 -0.69 -0.41 7.32
N SER A 51 0.63 -0.26 7.31
CA SER A 51 1.46 -0.50 8.50
C SER A 51 1.16 0.48 9.64
N LYS A 52 0.47 1.60 9.36
CA LYS A 52 -0.04 2.52 10.38
C LYS A 52 -1.02 1.85 11.35
N SER A 53 -1.70 0.80 10.92
CA SER A 53 -2.57 0.02 11.80
C SER A 53 -1.82 -0.57 13.01
N MET A 54 -0.53 -0.86 12.86
CA MET A 54 0.32 -1.47 13.90
C MET A 54 1.15 -0.45 14.69
N MET A 55 1.56 0.65 14.07
CA MET A 55 2.54 1.58 14.66
C MET A 55 2.04 3.02 14.80
N GLY A 56 0.85 3.33 14.31
CA GLY A 56 0.32 4.70 14.25
C GLY A 56 0.92 5.53 13.12
N HIS A 57 0.50 6.77 13.02
CA HIS A 57 0.99 7.71 12.01
C HIS A 57 2.21 8.49 12.53
N LEU A 58 3.38 8.21 11.99
CA LEU A 58 4.66 8.78 12.42
C LEU A 58 4.97 10.16 11.81
N LEU A 59 3.97 10.81 11.20
CA LEU A 59 4.09 12.15 10.62
C LEU A 59 5.30 12.26 9.67
N GLY A 60 6.27 13.13 9.96
CA GLY A 60 7.45 13.34 9.14
C GLY A 60 8.35 12.10 8.96
N ALA A 61 8.28 11.14 9.89
CA ALA A 61 9.03 9.88 9.78
C ALA A 61 8.25 8.77 9.05
N ALA A 62 6.95 8.95 8.80
CA ALA A 62 6.07 7.91 8.26
C ALA A 62 6.61 7.33 6.94
N GLY A 63 6.93 8.19 5.98
CA GLY A 63 7.41 7.73 4.66
C GLY A 63 8.70 6.92 4.72
N SER A 64 9.64 7.30 5.59
CA SER A 64 10.91 6.59 5.75
C SER A 64 10.71 5.22 6.40
N VAL A 65 9.94 5.15 7.50
CA VAL A 65 9.70 3.89 8.21
C VAL A 65 8.87 2.93 7.35
N GLU A 66 7.84 3.43 6.69
CA GLU A 66 6.99 2.63 5.78
C GLU A 66 7.76 2.14 4.55
N SER A 67 8.70 2.92 4.03
CA SER A 67 9.62 2.46 2.97
C SER A 67 10.48 1.30 3.44
N ILE A 68 11.04 1.37 4.66
CA ILE A 68 11.83 0.28 5.25
C ILE A 68 10.96 -0.98 5.42
N ILE A 69 9.74 -0.85 5.93
CA ILE A 69 8.81 -1.97 6.07
C ILE A 69 8.50 -2.58 4.70
N THR A 70 8.30 -1.77 3.67
CA THR A 70 8.04 -2.24 2.30
C THR A 70 9.24 -3.01 1.73
N ILE A 71 10.46 -2.53 1.97
CA ILE A 71 11.69 -3.22 1.58
C ILE A 71 11.83 -4.55 2.32
N LEU A 72 11.61 -4.57 3.62
CA LEU A 72 11.65 -5.81 4.42
C LEU A 72 10.59 -6.80 3.96
N SER A 73 9.38 -6.34 3.62
CA SER A 73 8.33 -7.21 3.04
C SER A 73 8.80 -7.88 1.75
N LEU A 74 9.50 -7.15 0.87
CA LEU A 74 10.08 -7.73 -0.35
C LEU A 74 11.20 -8.74 -0.06
N ILE A 75 12.06 -8.46 0.92
CA ILE A 75 13.15 -9.37 1.31
C ILE A 75 12.57 -10.66 1.90
N ASP A 76 11.69 -10.53 2.88
CA ASP A 76 11.11 -11.66 3.63
C ASP A 76 9.99 -12.37 2.86
N GLN A 77 9.53 -11.81 1.74
CA GLN A 77 8.39 -12.31 0.96
C GLN A 77 7.13 -12.45 1.84
N LYS A 78 6.91 -11.46 2.69
CA LYS A 78 5.82 -11.43 3.66
C LYS A 78 5.19 -10.04 3.71
N VAL A 79 3.90 -9.97 3.46
CA VAL A 79 3.12 -8.73 3.53
C VAL A 79 2.66 -8.50 4.97
N SER A 80 2.94 -7.30 5.48
CA SER A 80 2.44 -6.87 6.80
C SER A 80 0.91 -6.69 6.76
N PRO A 81 0.20 -7.02 7.84
CA PRO A 81 -1.26 -6.93 7.86
C PRO A 81 -1.76 -5.49 8.08
N THR A 82 -3.02 -5.26 7.75
CA THR A 82 -3.84 -4.22 8.35
C THR A 82 -4.54 -4.81 9.57
N ILE A 83 -4.03 -4.58 10.77
CA ILE A 83 -4.68 -5.07 12.00
C ILE A 83 -5.91 -4.21 12.33
N ASN A 84 -6.81 -4.76 13.15
CA ASN A 84 -8.06 -4.10 13.58
C ASN A 84 -9.05 -3.80 12.43
N LEU A 85 -8.90 -4.44 11.28
CA LEU A 85 -9.82 -4.32 10.16
C LEU A 85 -10.90 -5.40 10.21
N ASP A 86 -11.92 -5.16 11.05
CA ASP A 86 -13.04 -6.09 11.23
C ASP A 86 -14.19 -5.82 10.24
N ASN A 87 -14.43 -4.54 9.96
CA ASN A 87 -15.53 -4.08 9.12
C ASN A 87 -15.01 -3.02 8.13
N PRO A 88 -14.60 -3.40 6.92
CA PRO A 88 -14.22 -2.42 5.91
C PRO A 88 -15.43 -1.55 5.51
N ASP A 89 -15.19 -0.26 5.30
CA ASP A 89 -16.21 0.67 4.84
C ASP A 89 -16.69 0.33 3.43
N GLU A 90 -17.92 0.76 3.12
CA GLU A 90 -18.47 0.65 1.78
C GLU A 90 -17.54 1.33 0.75
N GLY A 91 -17.22 0.64 -0.33
CA GLY A 91 -16.27 1.10 -1.35
C GLY A 91 -14.81 0.75 -1.07
N CYS A 92 -14.46 0.29 0.13
CA CYS A 92 -13.16 -0.27 0.48
C CYS A 92 -13.19 -1.79 0.31
N ASP A 93 -12.99 -2.27 -0.92
CA ASP A 93 -13.22 -3.66 -1.34
C ASP A 93 -11.99 -4.32 -2.01
N LEU A 94 -10.79 -3.81 -1.75
CA LEU A 94 -9.53 -4.44 -2.13
C LEU A 94 -9.10 -5.49 -1.09
N ASP A 95 -8.06 -6.27 -1.39
CA ASP A 95 -7.42 -7.16 -0.41
C ASP A 95 -6.50 -6.35 0.51
N TYR A 96 -7.02 -5.97 1.68
CA TYR A 96 -6.29 -5.16 2.66
C TYR A 96 -5.44 -5.99 3.64
N VAL A 97 -5.29 -7.29 3.41
CA VAL A 97 -4.51 -8.21 4.27
C VAL A 97 -4.93 -8.08 5.75
N PRO A 98 -6.21 -8.32 6.09
CA PRO A 98 -6.70 -8.08 7.44
C PRO A 98 -6.04 -9.01 8.47
N HIS A 99 -5.80 -8.49 9.66
CA HIS A 99 -5.38 -9.16 10.89
C HIS A 99 -4.02 -9.85 10.88
N THR A 100 -3.72 -10.69 9.88
CA THR A 100 -2.55 -11.59 9.90
C THR A 100 -1.64 -11.36 8.71
N ALA A 101 -0.32 -11.30 8.94
CA ALA A 101 0.67 -11.23 7.89
C ALA A 101 0.55 -12.42 6.93
N ARG A 102 0.81 -12.20 5.65
CA ARG A 102 0.63 -13.19 4.60
C ARG A 102 1.92 -13.41 3.82
N ASP A 103 2.30 -14.67 3.64
CA ASP A 103 3.39 -15.02 2.73
C ASP A 103 2.95 -14.78 1.27
N ALA A 104 3.81 -14.15 0.48
CA ALA A 104 3.52 -13.81 -0.90
C ALA A 104 4.79 -13.69 -1.73
N LYS A 105 4.73 -14.20 -2.95
CA LYS A 105 5.80 -13.97 -3.93
C LYS A 105 5.64 -12.57 -4.51
N MET A 106 6.63 -11.72 -4.26
CA MET A 106 6.62 -10.33 -4.69
C MET A 106 7.93 -9.96 -5.39
N GLU A 107 7.83 -9.30 -6.52
CA GLU A 107 8.95 -8.68 -7.22
C GLU A 107 8.95 -7.17 -7.04
N TYR A 108 7.77 -6.55 -7.05
CA TYR A 108 7.60 -5.12 -6.92
C TYR A 108 6.61 -4.77 -5.82
N ALA A 109 6.94 -3.74 -5.06
CA ALA A 109 6.04 -3.15 -4.07
C ALA A 109 6.08 -1.63 -4.11
N LEU A 110 4.93 -0.99 -3.88
CA LEU A 110 4.78 0.45 -3.75
C LEU A 110 4.64 0.87 -2.28
N CYS A 111 5.20 2.01 -1.93
CA CYS A 111 4.92 2.72 -0.70
C CYS A 111 4.30 4.07 -1.03
N ASN A 112 3.12 4.36 -0.50
CA ASN A 112 2.39 5.60 -0.70
C ASN A 112 2.42 6.47 0.57
N SER A 113 2.66 7.75 0.39
CA SER A 113 2.52 8.77 1.45
C SER A 113 1.79 9.97 0.90
N PHE A 114 0.70 10.37 1.55
CA PHE A 114 -0.11 11.52 1.14
C PHE A 114 -0.08 12.60 2.22
N GLY A 115 0.24 13.82 1.80
CA GLY A 115 0.28 14.98 2.68
C GLY A 115 -0.83 15.98 2.38
N PHE A 116 -1.13 16.82 3.36
CA PHE A 116 -2.07 17.91 3.18
C PHE A 116 -1.65 18.85 2.05
N GLY A 117 -2.61 19.40 1.32
CA GLY A 117 -2.35 20.28 0.18
C GLY A 117 -1.90 19.54 -1.09
N GLY A 118 -2.02 18.19 -1.12
CA GLY A 118 -1.69 17.39 -2.30
C GLY A 118 -0.20 17.08 -2.46
N THR A 119 0.59 17.23 -1.42
CA THR A 119 1.99 16.79 -1.39
C THR A 119 2.05 15.28 -1.27
N ASN A 120 1.98 14.57 -2.39
CA ASN A 120 1.91 13.12 -2.43
C ASN A 120 3.21 12.52 -2.94
N GLY A 121 3.69 11.47 -2.27
CA GLY A 121 4.83 10.66 -2.68
C GLY A 121 4.43 9.22 -2.90
N SER A 122 5.04 8.59 -3.90
CA SER A 122 4.89 7.16 -4.17
C SER A 122 6.23 6.61 -4.64
N ILE A 123 6.74 5.60 -3.97
CA ILE A 123 8.05 4.99 -4.27
C ILE A 123 7.82 3.53 -4.65
N LEU A 124 8.38 3.12 -5.78
CA LEU A 124 8.40 1.71 -6.21
C LEU A 124 9.74 1.07 -5.82
N PHE A 125 9.65 -0.07 -5.18
CA PHE A 125 10.78 -0.93 -4.84
C PHE A 125 10.74 -2.22 -5.65
N LYS A 126 11.92 -2.70 -6.04
CA LYS A 126 12.11 -3.98 -6.70
C LYS A 126 12.95 -4.90 -5.81
N LYS A 127 12.57 -6.18 -5.74
CA LYS A 127 13.39 -7.24 -5.15
C LYS A 127 14.65 -7.44 -5.99
N ILE A 128 15.79 -7.49 -5.35
CA ILE A 128 17.11 -7.85 -5.93
C ILE A 128 17.46 -9.31 -5.64
#